data_568f7fb8f22d6b8339be639bdd8507a3
#
_entry.id   568f7fb8f22d6b8339be639bdd8507a3
#
_cell.length_a   1.000
_cell.length_b   1.000
_cell.length_c   1.000
_cell.angle_alpha   90.00
_cell.angle_beta   90.00
_cell.angle_gamma   90.00
#
_symmetry.space_group_name_H-M   'P 1'
#
loop_
_entity.id
_entity.type
_entity.pdbx_description
1 polymer ?
#
loop_
_entity_poly.entity_id
_entity_poly.type
_entity_poly.pdbx_seq_one_letter_code
_entity_poly.pdbx_strand_id
1 'polypeptide(L)'
;MKKHFHYLLLIVFTSSVFNSCIEDPKSDKFVHHHEFPNLSPNRDNLNISVLLDLSDRINPEKYPSPAMEFYLRDVGYLRSIAENFEAHVINKKMIKIDDKLQVFIDPEPSDNTLNTKLNALKISFDKSDVTKKRILETCRKYDSISTLMYEAAIKDDDYVGSDTWRFLKNKVKDYCIEEGYRNILVILTDGYIFHKNTKMKEDYRTTYLTPQDVKRFGFNKPGWKEKFEQKDYGFVAANENLSDLEVLVLGINPDIKNPYEEDVIRVYWSKWLEEMQVKNFEIKQADLPSNMEKVIQDFILKKTRYQEEQ
;
A
#
# COMPACT_ATOMS: atom_id res chain seq x y z
N MET A 1 85.02 -33.23 -37.65
CA MET A 1 85.40 -31.97 -38.10
C MET A 1 84.25 -30.97 -38.21
N LYS A 2 83.45 -30.72 -37.33
CA LYS A 2 82.46 -29.57 -37.27
C LYS A 2 82.33 -29.15 -35.80
N LYS A 3 82.77 -27.94 -35.55
CA LYS A 3 82.66 -27.28 -34.23
C LYS A 3 81.22 -26.81 -33.99
N HIS A 4 80.59 -27.24 -32.91
CA HIS A 4 79.36 -26.73 -32.48
C HIS A 4 79.56 -25.66 -31.40
N PHE A 5 79.14 -24.45 -31.75
CA PHE A 5 79.17 -23.28 -30.87
C PHE A 5 77.90 -23.29 -30.02
N HIS A 6 78.03 -23.41 -28.67
CA HIS A 6 76.90 -23.35 -27.76
C HIS A 6 76.75 -21.91 -27.30
N TYR A 7 75.68 -21.27 -27.75
CA TYR A 7 75.21 -20.01 -27.16
C TYR A 7 74.46 -20.32 -25.89
N LEU A 8 74.99 -19.87 -24.79
CA LEU A 8 74.32 -19.88 -23.46
C LEU A 8 73.44 -18.64 -23.44
N LEU A 9 72.12 -18.82 -23.58
CA LEU A 9 71.16 -17.74 -23.46
C LEU A 9 70.77 -17.59 -21.95
N LEU A 10 71.24 -16.51 -21.34
CA LEU A 10 70.94 -16.16 -19.95
C LEU A 10 69.53 -15.50 -19.94
N ILE A 11 68.50 -16.26 -19.54
CA ILE A 11 67.18 -15.73 -19.35
C ILE A 11 67.12 -15.15 -17.92
N VAL A 12 67.13 -13.83 -17.83
CA VAL A 12 66.83 -13.09 -16.61
C VAL A 12 65.31 -13.11 -16.39
N PHE A 13 64.87 -13.91 -15.40
CA PHE A 13 63.50 -13.94 -14.95
C PHE A 13 63.28 -12.73 -14.04
N THR A 14 62.74 -11.64 -14.55
CA THR A 14 62.20 -10.56 -13.74
C THR A 14 60.84 -11.00 -13.21
N SER A 15 60.80 -11.43 -11.96
CA SER A 15 59.56 -11.69 -11.24
C SER A 15 58.82 -10.38 -10.99
N SER A 16 57.90 -10.01 -11.89
CA SER A 16 56.91 -8.99 -11.64
C SER A 16 55.92 -9.55 -10.62
N VAL A 17 56.00 -9.09 -9.42
CA VAL A 17 54.98 -9.35 -8.38
C VAL A 17 53.79 -8.53 -8.77
N PHE A 18 52.82 -9.14 -9.50
CA PHE A 18 51.51 -8.59 -9.64
C PHE A 18 50.80 -8.70 -8.28
N ASN A 19 50.80 -7.61 -7.52
CA ASN A 19 49.78 -7.41 -6.47
C ASN A 19 48.43 -7.29 -7.15
N SER A 20 47.80 -8.43 -7.37
CA SER A 20 46.38 -8.47 -7.69
C SER A 20 45.65 -8.12 -6.37
N CYS A 21 45.34 -6.85 -6.19
CA CYS A 21 44.24 -6.47 -5.31
C CYS A 21 43.02 -7.16 -5.87
N ILE A 22 42.54 -8.19 -5.19
CA ILE A 22 41.17 -8.67 -5.36
C ILE A 22 40.30 -7.53 -4.84
N GLU A 23 39.85 -6.67 -5.75
CA GLU A 23 38.71 -5.81 -5.43
C GLU A 23 37.52 -6.75 -5.22
N ASP A 24 37.09 -6.83 -3.95
CA ASP A 24 35.77 -7.36 -3.61
C ASP A 24 34.75 -6.70 -4.55
N PRO A 25 33.81 -7.45 -5.13
CA PRO A 25 32.75 -6.86 -5.92
C PRO A 25 32.04 -5.87 -4.97
N LYS A 26 32.26 -4.58 -5.25
CA LYS A 26 31.51 -3.51 -4.61
C LYS A 26 30.06 -3.90 -4.75
N SER A 27 29.46 -4.37 -3.67
CA SER A 27 28.02 -4.35 -3.56
C SER A 27 27.63 -2.91 -3.84
N ASP A 28 27.06 -2.67 -5.00
CA ASP A 28 26.40 -1.40 -5.29
C ASP A 28 25.35 -1.21 -4.21
N LYS A 29 25.79 -0.56 -3.15
CA LYS A 29 24.90 0.03 -2.20
C LYS A 29 24.17 1.10 -2.99
N PHE A 30 22.99 0.78 -3.50
CA PHE A 30 21.98 1.77 -3.81
C PHE A 30 21.65 2.48 -2.49
N VAL A 31 22.53 3.38 -2.10
CA VAL A 31 22.21 4.40 -1.12
C VAL A 31 21.37 5.40 -1.90
N HIS A 32 20.06 5.13 -1.97
CA HIS A 32 19.12 6.19 -2.30
C HIS A 32 19.31 7.25 -1.20
N HIS A 33 20.03 8.32 -1.52
CA HIS A 33 19.92 9.55 -0.77
C HIS A 33 18.51 10.07 -1.03
N HIS A 34 17.54 9.62 -0.21
CA HIS A 34 16.26 10.28 -0.14
C HIS A 34 16.53 11.68 0.42
N GLU A 35 16.55 12.69 -0.43
CA GLU A 35 16.36 14.05 -0.01
C GLU A 35 14.93 14.14 0.51
N PHE A 36 14.77 14.05 1.83
CA PHE A 36 13.48 14.29 2.45
C PHE A 36 13.03 15.70 2.09
N PRO A 37 11.83 15.87 1.51
CA PRO A 37 11.34 17.20 1.21
C PRO A 37 11.37 18.04 2.49
N ASN A 38 11.81 19.29 2.37
CA ASN A 38 11.79 20.28 3.46
C ASN A 38 10.32 20.64 3.74
N LEU A 39 9.65 19.76 4.47
CA LEU A 39 8.25 19.92 4.85
C LEU A 39 8.21 20.83 6.08
N SER A 40 7.32 21.82 6.04
CA SER A 40 6.92 22.51 7.27
C SER A 40 6.48 21.43 8.26
N PRO A 41 7.05 21.37 9.48
CA PRO A 41 6.75 20.28 10.38
C PRO A 41 5.24 20.24 10.66
N ASN A 42 4.56 19.25 10.09
CA ASN A 42 3.24 18.88 10.55
C ASN A 42 3.42 18.42 12.00
N ARG A 43 2.66 18.97 12.92
CA ARG A 43 2.84 18.73 14.37
C ARG A 43 1.96 17.58 14.85
N ASP A 44 1.04 17.12 14.02
CA ASP A 44 0.09 16.08 14.38
C ASP A 44 0.77 14.72 14.41
N ASN A 45 0.39 13.90 15.38
CA ASN A 45 0.79 12.50 15.39
C ASN A 45 -0.01 11.76 14.32
N LEU A 46 0.66 10.93 13.54
CA LEU A 46 0.04 10.11 12.51
C LEU A 46 -0.30 8.72 13.05
N ASN A 47 -1.53 8.30 12.81
CA ASN A 47 -1.96 6.91 12.94
C ASN A 47 -2.39 6.41 11.56
N ILE A 48 -1.46 5.79 10.83
CA ILE A 48 -1.70 5.28 9.47
C ILE A 48 -2.01 3.80 9.54
N SER A 49 -3.17 3.41 9.04
CA SER A 49 -3.60 2.04 8.86
C SER A 49 -3.71 1.73 7.38
N VAL A 50 -3.18 0.59 6.94
CA VAL A 50 -3.32 0.13 5.55
C VAL A 50 -4.10 -1.17 5.55
N LEU A 51 -5.25 -1.20 4.89
CA LEU A 51 -6.03 -2.40 4.65
C LEU A 51 -5.70 -2.96 3.26
N LEU A 52 -5.28 -4.22 3.21
CA LEU A 52 -4.96 -4.91 1.97
C LEU A 52 -6.11 -5.80 1.53
N ASP A 53 -6.45 -5.69 0.26
CA ASP A 53 -7.31 -6.62 -0.44
C ASP A 53 -6.42 -7.69 -1.11
N LEU A 54 -6.38 -8.89 -0.51
CA LEU A 54 -5.66 -10.06 -1.01
C LEU A 54 -6.59 -11.03 -1.76
N SER A 55 -7.61 -10.51 -2.44
CA SER A 55 -8.44 -11.31 -3.34
C SER A 55 -7.65 -11.80 -4.56
N ASP A 56 -8.29 -12.59 -5.40
CA ASP A 56 -7.69 -13.16 -6.63
C ASP A 56 -6.97 -12.12 -7.53
N ARG A 57 -7.33 -10.84 -7.41
CA ARG A 57 -6.72 -9.75 -8.19
C ARG A 57 -5.19 -9.69 -8.11
N ILE A 58 -4.61 -10.18 -7.00
CA ILE A 58 -3.16 -10.16 -6.80
C ILE A 58 -2.43 -11.27 -7.55
N ASN A 59 -3.15 -12.29 -8.04
CA ASN A 59 -2.55 -13.44 -8.72
C ASN A 59 -2.24 -13.10 -10.19
N PRO A 60 -0.96 -13.06 -10.60
CA PRO A 60 -0.56 -12.65 -11.96
C PRO A 60 -0.96 -13.66 -13.03
N GLU A 61 -1.18 -14.93 -12.69
CA GLU A 61 -1.66 -15.96 -13.63
C GLU A 61 -3.15 -15.78 -13.94
N LYS A 62 -3.94 -15.37 -12.94
CA LYS A 62 -5.37 -15.11 -13.11
C LYS A 62 -5.64 -13.72 -13.72
N TYR A 63 -4.88 -12.74 -13.31
CA TYR A 63 -5.02 -11.33 -13.71
C TYR A 63 -3.69 -10.72 -14.18
N PRO A 64 -3.19 -11.13 -15.36
CA PRO A 64 -1.93 -10.61 -15.88
C PRO A 64 -2.04 -9.12 -16.21
N SER A 65 -1.01 -8.36 -15.91
CA SER A 65 -0.90 -6.95 -16.28
C SER A 65 0.33 -6.71 -17.14
N PRO A 66 0.18 -6.06 -18.34
CA PRO A 66 1.29 -5.90 -19.29
C PRO A 66 2.37 -4.92 -18.80
N ALA A 67 2.02 -4.00 -17.90
CA ALA A 67 2.95 -2.98 -17.41
C ALA A 67 3.65 -3.39 -16.11
N MET A 68 2.89 -3.85 -15.13
CA MET A 68 3.39 -4.27 -13.83
C MET A 68 2.29 -5.07 -13.13
N GLU A 69 2.62 -6.18 -12.52
CA GLU A 69 1.70 -6.99 -11.76
C GLU A 69 1.02 -6.20 -10.64
N PHE A 70 -0.26 -6.47 -10.37
CA PHE A 70 -1.03 -5.67 -9.39
C PHE A 70 -0.43 -5.72 -7.99
N TYR A 71 0.04 -6.90 -7.54
CA TYR A 71 0.68 -7.01 -6.23
C TYR A 71 2.00 -6.21 -6.14
N LEU A 72 2.75 -6.07 -7.23
CA LEU A 72 3.95 -5.25 -7.26
C LEU A 72 3.63 -3.75 -7.21
N ARG A 73 2.49 -3.32 -7.78
CA ARG A 73 2.01 -1.95 -7.60
C ARG A 73 1.66 -1.68 -6.14
N ASP A 74 0.95 -2.62 -5.50
CA ASP A 74 0.60 -2.50 -4.08
C ASP A 74 1.85 -2.43 -3.20
N VAL A 75 2.88 -3.25 -3.46
CA VAL A 75 4.18 -3.17 -2.77
C VAL A 75 4.81 -1.79 -2.97
N GLY A 76 4.78 -1.24 -4.18
CA GLY A 76 5.25 0.10 -4.46
C GLY A 76 4.47 1.19 -3.72
N TYR A 77 3.15 1.06 -3.60
CA TYR A 77 2.33 1.98 -2.81
C TYR A 77 2.65 1.87 -1.32
N LEU A 78 2.79 0.66 -0.78
CA LEU A 78 3.20 0.43 0.61
C LEU A 78 4.56 1.05 0.91
N ARG A 79 5.51 0.92 -0.01
CA ARG A 79 6.80 1.57 0.08
C ARG A 79 6.67 3.09 0.13
N SER A 80 5.90 3.69 -0.78
CA SER A 80 5.68 5.14 -0.80
C SER A 80 4.99 5.64 0.48
N ILE A 81 4.03 4.89 1.02
CA ILE A 81 3.40 5.21 2.32
C ILE A 81 4.45 5.22 3.44
N ALA A 82 5.32 4.20 3.49
CA ALA A 82 6.37 4.09 4.50
C ALA A 82 7.42 5.21 4.36
N GLU A 83 7.81 5.59 3.15
CA GLU A 83 8.73 6.70 2.87
C GLU A 83 8.15 8.03 3.38
N ASN A 84 6.88 8.29 3.15
CA ASN A 84 6.23 9.51 3.64
C ASN A 84 6.04 9.50 5.16
N PHE A 85 5.77 8.35 5.76
CA PHE A 85 5.76 8.18 7.20
C PHE A 85 7.15 8.43 7.82
N GLU A 86 8.22 7.87 7.25
CA GLU A 86 9.60 8.16 7.67
C GLU A 86 9.91 9.66 7.58
N ALA A 87 9.57 10.28 6.44
CA ALA A 87 9.78 11.71 6.22
C ALA A 87 9.05 12.57 7.26
N HIS A 88 7.83 12.18 7.64
CA HIS A 88 7.09 12.85 8.69
C HIS A 88 7.78 12.73 10.06
N VAL A 89 8.11 11.51 10.47
CA VAL A 89 8.67 11.23 11.80
C VAL A 89 10.06 11.85 11.98
N ILE A 90 10.94 11.76 10.96
CA ILE A 90 12.31 12.26 11.04
C ILE A 90 12.38 13.78 11.16
N ASN A 91 11.36 14.50 10.66
CA ASN A 91 11.27 15.96 10.73
C ASN A 91 10.65 16.47 12.06
N LYS A 92 10.18 15.57 12.93
CA LYS A 92 9.64 15.93 14.25
C LYS A 92 10.74 16.05 15.31
N LYS A 93 10.48 16.87 16.34
CA LYS A 93 11.30 16.86 17.56
C LYS A 93 11.05 15.55 18.30
N MET A 94 12.09 14.87 18.77
CA MET A 94 11.98 13.56 19.45
C MET A 94 10.91 13.52 20.55
N ILE A 95 10.79 14.58 21.34
CA ILE A 95 9.81 14.68 22.43
C ILE A 95 8.34 14.75 21.98
N LYS A 96 8.10 14.92 20.66
CA LYS A 96 6.78 15.03 20.05
C LYS A 96 6.46 13.84 19.15
N ILE A 97 7.34 12.86 19.08
CA ILE A 97 7.12 11.67 18.27
C ILE A 97 6.20 10.74 19.05
N ASP A 98 5.08 10.45 18.44
CA ASP A 98 4.11 9.44 18.84
C ASP A 98 3.31 9.10 17.59
N ASP A 99 3.86 8.21 16.75
CA ASP A 99 3.38 7.97 15.39
C ASP A 99 3.30 6.47 15.11
N LYS A 100 2.28 6.05 14.37
CA LYS A 100 1.97 4.64 14.09
C LYS A 100 1.76 4.39 12.61
N LEU A 101 2.27 3.26 12.14
CA LEU A 101 2.02 2.74 10.80
C LEU A 101 1.81 1.23 10.89
N GLN A 102 0.69 0.73 10.41
CA GLN A 102 0.31 -0.67 10.52
C GLN A 102 -0.45 -1.18 9.30
N VAL A 103 -0.38 -2.48 9.06
CA VAL A 103 -1.05 -3.16 7.95
C VAL A 103 -2.07 -4.15 8.50
N PHE A 104 -3.22 -4.21 7.84
CA PHE A 104 -4.32 -5.11 8.16
C PHE A 104 -4.72 -5.94 6.93
N ILE A 105 -5.17 -7.14 7.22
CA ILE A 105 -5.85 -8.05 6.29
C ILE A 105 -7.08 -8.57 7.01
N ASP A 106 -8.21 -8.67 6.35
CA ASP A 106 -9.43 -9.22 6.93
C ASP A 106 -10.14 -10.19 5.97
N PRO A 107 -10.40 -11.45 6.36
CA PRO A 107 -10.05 -12.11 7.62
C PRO A 107 -8.53 -12.24 7.83
N GLU A 108 -8.13 -12.31 9.09
CA GLU A 108 -6.73 -12.63 9.41
C GLU A 108 -6.40 -14.03 8.91
N PRO A 109 -5.21 -14.21 8.30
CA PRO A 109 -4.81 -15.53 7.82
C PRO A 109 -4.64 -16.52 8.98
N SER A 110 -5.00 -17.78 8.74
CA SER A 110 -4.74 -18.87 9.69
C SER A 110 -3.25 -19.26 9.72
N ASP A 111 -2.49 -18.92 8.68
CA ASP A 111 -1.06 -19.20 8.59
C ASP A 111 -0.24 -18.29 9.52
N ASN A 112 0.49 -18.91 10.44
CA ASN A 112 1.37 -18.21 11.38
C ASN A 112 2.50 -17.44 10.68
N THR A 113 2.95 -17.89 9.51
CA THR A 113 4.02 -17.23 8.74
C THR A 113 3.55 -15.87 8.25
N LEU A 114 2.34 -15.81 7.69
CA LEU A 114 1.75 -14.58 7.19
C LEU A 114 1.44 -13.61 8.35
N ASN A 115 0.89 -14.13 9.45
CA ASN A 115 0.65 -13.34 10.67
C ASN A 115 1.94 -12.76 11.25
N THR A 116 3.04 -13.51 11.24
CA THR A 116 4.35 -13.02 11.68
C THR A 116 4.83 -11.85 10.81
N LYS A 117 4.66 -11.93 9.49
CA LYS A 117 4.99 -10.85 8.55
C LYS A 117 4.14 -9.60 8.79
N LEU A 118 2.83 -9.77 8.97
CA LEU A 118 1.91 -8.66 9.32
C LEU A 118 2.32 -7.97 10.61
N ASN A 119 2.65 -8.73 11.65
CA ASN A 119 3.10 -8.17 12.91
C ASN A 119 4.42 -7.40 12.80
N ALA A 120 5.33 -7.82 11.91
CA ALA A 120 6.57 -7.11 11.66
C ALA A 120 6.38 -5.76 10.94
N LEU A 121 5.21 -5.55 10.27
CA LEU A 121 4.79 -4.29 9.66
C LEU A 121 4.03 -3.36 10.62
N LYS A 122 3.76 -3.78 11.85
CA LYS A 122 3.22 -2.90 12.88
C LYS A 122 4.36 -2.09 13.49
N ILE A 123 4.41 -0.82 13.18
CA ILE A 123 5.44 0.12 13.62
C ILE A 123 4.79 1.17 14.49
N SER A 124 5.35 1.38 15.67
CA SER A 124 5.01 2.47 16.57
C SER A 124 6.29 3.13 17.04
N PHE A 125 6.32 4.43 17.03
CA PHE A 125 7.39 5.24 17.57
C PHE A 125 6.84 6.15 18.64
N ASP A 126 7.47 6.13 19.81
CA ASP A 126 7.26 7.10 20.86
C ASP A 126 8.60 7.73 21.30
N LYS A 127 8.52 8.74 22.16
CA LYS A 127 9.69 9.47 22.65
C LYS A 127 10.72 8.62 23.38
N SER A 128 10.34 7.43 23.86
CA SER A 128 11.21 6.56 24.68
C SER A 128 12.04 5.58 23.85
N ASP A 129 11.53 5.20 22.67
CA ASP A 129 12.10 4.11 21.87
C ASP A 129 12.53 4.54 20.46
N VAL A 130 12.22 5.78 20.07
CA VAL A 130 12.57 6.29 18.74
C VAL A 130 14.06 6.52 18.59
N THR A 131 14.63 5.97 17.51
CA THR A 131 16.00 6.26 17.06
C THR A 131 16.01 6.51 15.56
N LYS A 132 16.95 7.35 15.09
CA LYS A 132 17.12 7.60 13.66
C LYS A 132 17.26 6.30 12.86
N LYS A 133 17.98 5.32 13.41
CA LYS A 133 18.16 4.00 12.77
C LYS A 133 16.82 3.29 12.60
N ARG A 134 15.98 3.21 13.66
CA ARG A 134 14.67 2.55 13.58
C ARG A 134 13.74 3.24 12.60
N ILE A 135 13.77 4.59 12.55
CA ILE A 135 12.96 5.33 11.57
C ILE A 135 13.36 4.92 10.15
N LEU A 136 14.66 4.99 9.81
CA LEU A 136 15.19 4.67 8.48
C LEU A 136 15.10 3.17 8.10
N GLU A 137 14.77 2.30 9.03
CA GLU A 137 14.49 0.89 8.78
C GLU A 137 13.03 0.63 8.35
N THR A 138 12.12 1.59 8.54
CA THR A 138 10.69 1.43 8.26
C THR A 138 10.44 1.12 6.79
N CYS A 139 10.93 1.97 5.89
CA CYS A 139 10.74 1.80 4.45
C CYS A 139 11.31 0.45 3.98
N ARG A 140 12.53 0.08 4.40
CA ARG A 140 13.14 -1.21 4.05
C ARG A 140 12.32 -2.41 4.52
N LYS A 141 11.72 -2.34 5.71
CA LYS A 141 10.82 -3.38 6.21
C LYS A 141 9.58 -3.51 5.35
N TYR A 142 8.96 -2.38 5.04
CA TYR A 142 7.76 -2.36 4.20
C TYR A 142 8.04 -2.91 2.80
N ASP A 143 9.13 -2.54 2.17
CA ASP A 143 9.53 -3.03 0.85
C ASP A 143 9.75 -4.56 0.86
N SER A 144 10.60 -5.06 1.75
CA SER A 144 11.00 -6.48 1.77
C SER A 144 9.89 -7.41 2.31
N ILE A 145 9.23 -7.02 3.41
CA ILE A 145 8.24 -7.89 4.06
C ILE A 145 6.94 -7.92 3.26
N SER A 146 6.53 -6.79 2.65
CA SER A 146 5.33 -6.74 1.83
C SER A 146 5.44 -7.66 0.62
N THR A 147 6.57 -7.65 -0.08
CA THR A 147 6.80 -8.56 -1.20
C THR A 147 6.61 -10.02 -0.78
N LEU A 148 7.30 -10.44 0.30
CA LEU A 148 7.19 -11.80 0.83
C LEU A 148 5.77 -12.15 1.30
N MET A 149 5.02 -11.17 1.78
CA MET A 149 3.63 -11.35 2.22
C MET A 149 2.70 -11.60 1.03
N TYR A 150 2.80 -10.78 -0.02
CA TYR A 150 2.01 -10.99 -1.25
C TYR A 150 2.35 -12.31 -1.93
N GLU A 151 3.63 -12.66 -2.04
CA GLU A 151 4.06 -13.95 -2.59
C GLU A 151 3.52 -15.15 -1.80
N ALA A 152 3.45 -15.04 -0.47
CA ALA A 152 2.85 -16.07 0.36
C ALA A 152 1.33 -16.16 0.15
N ALA A 153 0.63 -15.03 0.06
CA ALA A 153 -0.80 -14.98 -0.19
C ALA A 153 -1.18 -15.51 -1.58
N ILE A 154 -0.36 -15.24 -2.61
CA ILE A 154 -0.58 -15.75 -3.98
C ILE A 154 -0.46 -17.28 -4.03
N LYS A 155 0.38 -17.88 -3.18
CA LYS A 155 0.58 -19.33 -3.12
C LYS A 155 -0.50 -20.07 -2.33
N ASP A 156 -1.29 -19.38 -1.54
CA ASP A 156 -2.36 -19.93 -0.72
C ASP A 156 -3.70 -19.80 -1.46
N ASP A 157 -4.07 -20.80 -2.24
CA ASP A 157 -5.30 -20.80 -3.04
C ASP A 157 -6.59 -20.81 -2.20
N ASP A 158 -6.51 -21.19 -0.93
CA ASP A 158 -7.67 -21.29 -0.03
C ASP A 158 -7.93 -19.99 0.75
N TYR A 159 -6.94 -19.11 0.83
CA TYR A 159 -7.02 -17.89 1.62
C TYR A 159 -7.54 -16.69 0.81
N VAL A 160 -8.64 -16.12 1.27
CA VAL A 160 -9.23 -14.89 0.71
C VAL A 160 -9.24 -13.81 1.78
N GLY A 161 -8.18 -13.02 1.84
CA GLY A 161 -8.02 -11.89 2.76
C GLY A 161 -8.60 -10.60 2.20
N SER A 162 -9.93 -10.54 2.00
CA SER A 162 -10.58 -9.42 1.32
C SER A 162 -12.02 -9.22 1.79
N ASP A 163 -12.21 -8.97 3.10
CA ASP A 163 -13.53 -8.59 3.63
C ASP A 163 -13.52 -7.13 4.13
N THR A 164 -13.41 -6.22 3.20
CA THR A 164 -13.39 -4.78 3.46
C THR A 164 -14.62 -4.31 4.22
N TRP A 165 -15.82 -4.86 3.88
CA TRP A 165 -17.06 -4.47 4.56
C TRP A 165 -17.02 -4.85 6.04
N ARG A 166 -16.59 -6.08 6.37
CA ARG A 166 -16.47 -6.55 7.75
C ARG A 166 -15.42 -5.78 8.53
N PHE A 167 -14.29 -5.46 7.90
CA PHE A 167 -13.24 -4.66 8.52
C PHE A 167 -13.79 -3.29 8.94
N LEU A 168 -14.46 -2.58 8.02
CA LEU A 168 -15.07 -1.28 8.32
C LEU A 168 -16.20 -1.38 9.34
N LYS A 169 -16.92 -2.50 9.41
CA LYS A 169 -17.96 -2.72 10.41
C LYS A 169 -17.40 -2.97 11.82
N ASN A 170 -16.41 -3.86 11.92
CA ASN A 170 -16.05 -4.45 13.21
C ASN A 170 -14.70 -3.98 13.76
N LYS A 171 -13.81 -3.45 12.91
CA LYS A 171 -12.41 -3.21 13.31
C LYS A 171 -11.97 -1.76 13.15
N VAL A 172 -12.55 -1.00 12.25
CA VAL A 172 -12.03 0.33 11.88
C VAL A 172 -11.98 1.29 13.07
N LYS A 173 -13.00 1.33 13.92
CA LYS A 173 -13.03 2.23 15.09
C LYS A 173 -11.97 1.87 16.12
N ASP A 174 -11.82 0.57 16.39
CA ASP A 174 -10.95 0.10 17.47
C ASP A 174 -9.47 0.12 17.08
N TYR A 175 -9.15 0.01 15.79
CA TYR A 175 -7.78 -0.15 15.33
C TYR A 175 -7.25 1.01 14.50
N CYS A 176 -8.13 1.80 13.85
CA CYS A 176 -7.72 2.85 12.92
C CYS A 176 -8.02 4.26 13.43
N ILE A 177 -8.78 4.41 14.52
CA ILE A 177 -9.12 5.72 15.09
C ILE A 177 -8.56 5.80 16.50
N GLU A 178 -7.72 6.78 16.76
CA GLU A 178 -7.12 7.07 18.04
C GLU A 178 -7.26 8.57 18.34
N GLU A 179 -7.68 8.90 19.55
CA GLU A 179 -7.86 10.29 19.97
C GLU A 179 -6.53 11.05 20.00
N GLY A 180 -6.51 12.25 19.46
CA GLY A 180 -5.31 13.09 19.41
C GLY A 180 -4.37 12.77 18.23
N TYR A 181 -4.76 11.84 17.35
CA TYR A 181 -4.02 11.53 16.13
C TYR A 181 -4.76 12.00 14.89
N ARG A 182 -4.01 12.26 13.84
CA ARG A 182 -4.55 12.29 12.49
C ARG A 182 -4.66 10.85 12.00
N ASN A 183 -5.86 10.33 11.94
CA ASN A 183 -6.14 8.95 11.58
C ASN A 183 -6.34 8.82 10.07
N ILE A 184 -5.52 8.00 9.42
CA ILE A 184 -5.54 7.76 7.98
C ILE A 184 -5.72 6.26 7.74
N LEU A 185 -6.73 5.89 6.97
CA LEU A 185 -6.89 4.54 6.43
C LEU A 185 -6.61 4.56 4.92
N VAL A 186 -5.58 3.83 4.51
CA VAL A 186 -5.33 3.54 3.10
C VAL A 186 -5.88 2.16 2.77
N ILE A 187 -6.70 2.05 1.72
CA ILE A 187 -7.27 0.78 1.27
C ILE A 187 -6.70 0.45 -0.10
N LEU A 188 -5.94 -0.64 -0.20
CA LEU A 188 -5.40 -1.14 -1.46
C LEU A 188 -6.34 -2.20 -2.03
N THR A 189 -7.12 -1.84 -3.07
CA THR A 189 -8.16 -2.69 -3.66
C THR A 189 -8.40 -2.32 -5.13
N ASP A 190 -8.93 -3.26 -5.93
CA ASP A 190 -9.41 -2.95 -7.28
C ASP A 190 -10.77 -2.24 -7.30
N GLY A 191 -11.38 -2.08 -6.14
CA GLY A 191 -12.66 -1.39 -5.95
C GLY A 191 -13.86 -2.31 -5.89
N TYR A 192 -13.71 -3.57 -6.22
CA TYR A 192 -14.74 -4.56 -6.00
C TYR A 192 -14.66 -5.10 -4.56
N ILE A 193 -15.80 -5.42 -4.00
CA ILE A 193 -15.92 -6.00 -2.66
C ILE A 193 -16.73 -7.29 -2.75
N PHE A 194 -16.17 -8.39 -2.30
CA PHE A 194 -16.90 -9.64 -2.19
C PHE A 194 -16.28 -10.56 -1.14
N HIS A 195 -17.09 -10.96 -0.18
CA HIS A 195 -16.73 -12.05 0.72
C HIS A 195 -17.95 -12.93 1.01
N LYS A 196 -17.79 -14.26 0.88
CA LYS A 196 -18.91 -15.22 0.95
C LYS A 196 -19.69 -15.18 2.27
N ASN A 197 -18.98 -14.94 3.39
CA ASN A 197 -19.56 -15.00 4.73
C ASN A 197 -20.26 -13.70 5.16
N THR A 198 -20.02 -12.60 4.44
CA THR A 198 -20.62 -11.28 4.73
C THR A 198 -21.53 -10.81 3.62
N LYS A 199 -21.80 -11.67 2.64
CA LYS A 199 -22.69 -11.37 1.53
C LYS A 199 -24.12 -11.14 2.01
N MET A 200 -24.57 -9.90 1.94
CA MET A 200 -25.91 -9.47 2.34
C MET A 200 -26.49 -8.50 1.31
N LYS A 201 -27.82 -8.46 1.24
CA LYS A 201 -28.56 -7.52 0.41
C LYS A 201 -29.74 -6.97 1.19
N GLU A 202 -29.89 -5.65 1.16
CA GLU A 202 -31.02 -4.90 1.73
C GLU A 202 -31.63 -4.05 0.60
N ASP A 203 -32.78 -4.43 0.08
CA ASP A 203 -33.41 -3.84 -1.10
C ASP A 203 -32.46 -3.73 -2.31
N TYR A 204 -31.95 -2.54 -2.61
CA TYR A 204 -30.98 -2.28 -3.69
C TYR A 204 -29.54 -2.08 -3.16
N ARG A 205 -29.34 -2.14 -1.86
CA ARG A 205 -28.02 -2.03 -1.24
C ARG A 205 -27.43 -3.40 -1.01
N THR A 206 -26.11 -3.49 -1.11
CA THR A 206 -25.38 -4.76 -0.94
C THR A 206 -24.12 -4.54 -0.09
N THR A 207 -23.62 -5.59 0.54
CA THR A 207 -22.29 -5.57 1.18
C THR A 207 -21.18 -5.93 0.18
N TYR A 208 -21.53 -6.08 -1.09
CA TYR A 208 -20.65 -6.53 -2.16
C TYR A 208 -20.94 -5.81 -3.47
N LEU A 209 -19.92 -5.73 -4.30
CA LEU A 209 -19.98 -5.29 -5.69
C LEU A 209 -18.97 -6.12 -6.48
N THR A 210 -19.39 -6.73 -7.57
CA THR A 210 -18.55 -7.47 -8.51
C THR A 210 -18.82 -6.99 -9.95
N PRO A 211 -17.94 -7.28 -10.93
CA PRO A 211 -18.23 -6.97 -12.33
C PRO A 211 -19.54 -7.58 -12.82
N GLN A 212 -19.90 -8.77 -12.31
CA GLN A 212 -21.16 -9.43 -12.61
C GLN A 212 -22.37 -8.67 -12.04
N ASP A 213 -22.23 -8.09 -10.85
CA ASP A 213 -23.28 -7.28 -10.23
C ASP A 213 -23.51 -5.99 -11.01
N VAL A 214 -22.43 -5.32 -11.45
CA VAL A 214 -22.52 -4.13 -12.30
C VAL A 214 -23.34 -4.40 -13.57
N LYS A 215 -23.07 -5.55 -14.23
CA LYS A 215 -23.85 -6.00 -15.40
C LYS A 215 -25.30 -6.34 -15.04
N ARG A 216 -25.51 -7.10 -13.96
CA ARG A 216 -26.82 -7.53 -13.48
C ARG A 216 -27.71 -6.35 -13.10
N PHE A 217 -27.12 -5.32 -12.50
CA PHE A 217 -27.84 -4.09 -12.18
C PHE A 217 -28.06 -3.18 -13.39
N GLY A 218 -27.44 -3.50 -14.52
CA GLY A 218 -27.59 -2.74 -15.78
C GLY A 218 -26.78 -1.43 -15.76
N PHE A 219 -25.71 -1.38 -14.98
CA PHE A 219 -24.81 -0.21 -14.89
C PHE A 219 -23.75 -0.18 -16.00
N ASN A 220 -23.85 -1.07 -16.95
CA ASN A 220 -23.08 -1.06 -18.19
C ASN A 220 -23.81 -0.39 -19.37
N LYS A 221 -24.82 0.44 -19.11
CA LYS A 221 -25.65 1.08 -20.11
C LYS A 221 -25.88 2.57 -19.81
N PRO A 222 -26.15 3.41 -20.82
CA PRO A 222 -26.57 4.80 -20.58
C PRO A 222 -27.77 4.86 -19.62
N GLY A 223 -27.85 5.93 -18.82
CA GLY A 223 -28.92 6.09 -17.82
C GLY A 223 -28.70 5.28 -16.53
N TRP A 224 -27.55 4.67 -16.36
CA TRP A 224 -27.23 3.92 -15.14
C TRP A 224 -27.23 4.80 -13.90
N LYS A 225 -26.81 6.06 -14.03
CA LYS A 225 -26.67 6.99 -12.90
C LYS A 225 -28.03 7.38 -12.33
N GLU A 226 -28.99 7.74 -13.20
CA GLU A 226 -30.36 8.02 -12.81
C GLU A 226 -31.00 6.81 -12.11
N LYS A 227 -30.75 5.61 -12.64
CA LYS A 227 -31.23 4.37 -12.03
C LYS A 227 -30.60 4.13 -10.66
N PHE A 228 -29.30 4.41 -10.52
CA PHE A 228 -28.57 4.28 -9.26
C PHE A 228 -29.18 5.18 -8.18
N GLU A 229 -29.43 6.43 -8.52
CA GLU A 229 -29.99 7.43 -7.60
C GLU A 229 -31.45 7.13 -7.26
N GLN A 230 -32.32 6.90 -8.26
CA GLN A 230 -33.73 6.66 -8.05
C GLN A 230 -34.08 5.43 -7.21
N LYS A 231 -33.24 4.40 -7.28
CA LYS A 231 -33.46 3.14 -6.55
C LYS A 231 -32.57 3.00 -5.32
N ASP A 232 -31.81 4.03 -5.01
CA ASP A 232 -30.93 4.05 -3.85
C ASP A 232 -29.92 2.88 -3.81
N TYR A 233 -29.29 2.58 -4.96
CA TYR A 233 -28.21 1.60 -4.99
C TYR A 233 -27.00 2.10 -4.19
N GLY A 234 -26.19 1.16 -3.69
CA GLY A 234 -24.99 1.46 -2.95
C GLY A 234 -24.57 0.29 -2.08
N PHE A 235 -23.53 0.50 -1.29
CA PHE A 235 -23.19 -0.43 -0.24
C PHE A 235 -24.12 -0.22 0.97
N VAL A 236 -24.35 -1.30 1.72
CA VAL A 236 -24.93 -1.21 3.06
C VAL A 236 -23.90 -0.51 3.96
N ALA A 237 -24.33 0.50 4.71
CA ALA A 237 -23.44 1.20 5.65
C ALA A 237 -22.81 0.20 6.64
N ALA A 238 -21.50 0.20 6.70
CA ALA A 238 -20.76 -0.71 7.58
C ALA A 238 -20.62 -0.13 8.99
N ASN A 239 -20.57 1.19 9.09
CA ASN A 239 -20.37 1.89 10.36
C ASN A 239 -21.10 3.24 10.36
N GLU A 240 -21.11 3.89 11.51
CA GLU A 240 -21.63 5.23 11.73
C GLU A 240 -20.52 6.10 12.31
N ASN A 241 -20.51 7.39 11.94
CA ASN A 241 -19.58 8.37 12.47
C ASN A 241 -18.09 7.97 12.41
N LEU A 242 -17.54 8.00 11.20
CA LEU A 242 -16.10 7.90 10.95
C LEU A 242 -15.49 9.28 10.64
N SER A 243 -16.02 10.36 11.27
CA SER A 243 -15.61 11.74 11.01
C SER A 243 -14.16 12.05 11.37
N ASP A 244 -13.55 11.23 12.23
CA ASP A 244 -12.16 11.36 12.67
C ASP A 244 -11.20 10.49 11.85
N LEU A 245 -11.69 9.94 10.74
CA LEU A 245 -10.91 9.12 9.81
C LEU A 245 -10.80 9.81 8.45
N GLU A 246 -9.61 9.85 7.89
CA GLU A 246 -9.37 10.17 6.48
C GLU A 246 -9.14 8.87 5.70
N VAL A 247 -9.69 8.76 4.48
CA VAL A 247 -9.60 7.51 3.70
C VAL A 247 -9.00 7.74 2.32
N LEU A 248 -7.98 6.96 1.97
CA LEU A 248 -7.39 6.92 0.64
C LEU A 248 -7.58 5.53 0.03
N VAL A 249 -8.40 5.43 -1.01
CA VAL A 249 -8.61 4.19 -1.77
C VAL A 249 -7.72 4.21 -3.00
N LEU A 250 -6.83 3.22 -3.11
CA LEU A 250 -5.86 3.09 -4.19
C LEU A 250 -6.01 1.78 -4.92
N GLY A 251 -5.86 1.82 -6.24
CA GLY A 251 -5.78 0.61 -7.05
C GLY A 251 -7.05 0.27 -7.82
N ILE A 252 -8.06 1.18 -7.87
CA ILE A 252 -9.29 0.95 -8.63
C ILE A 252 -8.96 0.46 -10.04
N ASN A 253 -9.49 -0.71 -10.40
CA ASN A 253 -9.20 -1.37 -11.68
C ASN A 253 -10.48 -1.90 -12.34
N PRO A 254 -11.22 -1.04 -13.06
CA PRO A 254 -12.49 -1.39 -13.67
C PRO A 254 -12.34 -2.34 -14.86
N ASP A 255 -13.39 -3.10 -15.19
CA ASP A 255 -13.46 -3.85 -16.46
C ASP A 255 -13.49 -2.86 -17.64
N ILE A 256 -12.40 -2.82 -18.40
CA ILE A 256 -12.24 -1.92 -19.56
C ILE A 256 -13.30 -2.11 -20.64
N LYS A 257 -14.04 -3.22 -20.63
CA LYS A 257 -15.14 -3.48 -21.56
C LYS A 257 -16.41 -2.70 -21.23
N ASN A 258 -16.51 -2.16 -20.02
CA ASN A 258 -17.62 -1.32 -19.60
C ASN A 258 -17.13 0.13 -19.40
N PRO A 259 -17.47 1.06 -20.28
CA PRO A 259 -16.99 2.44 -20.22
C PRO A 259 -17.51 3.22 -18.98
N TYR A 260 -18.48 2.68 -18.27
CA TYR A 260 -19.07 3.31 -17.08
C TYR A 260 -18.55 2.71 -15.76
N GLU A 261 -17.76 1.63 -15.81
CA GLU A 261 -17.48 0.83 -14.62
C GLU A 261 -16.63 1.57 -13.58
N GLU A 262 -15.69 2.38 -14.03
CA GLU A 262 -14.92 3.24 -13.13
C GLU A 262 -15.84 4.22 -12.37
N ASP A 263 -16.75 4.89 -13.09
CA ASP A 263 -17.69 5.81 -12.47
C ASP A 263 -18.63 5.10 -11.49
N VAL A 264 -19.08 3.89 -11.83
CA VAL A 264 -19.92 3.06 -10.97
C VAL A 264 -19.19 2.75 -9.67
N ILE A 265 -17.95 2.25 -9.75
CA ILE A 265 -17.14 1.94 -8.57
C ILE A 265 -16.94 3.20 -7.71
N ARG A 266 -16.56 4.32 -8.34
CA ARG A 266 -16.36 5.60 -7.63
C ARG A 266 -17.61 6.07 -6.91
N VAL A 267 -18.77 5.99 -7.55
CA VAL A 267 -20.04 6.39 -6.92
C VAL A 267 -20.42 5.47 -5.76
N TYR A 268 -20.20 4.16 -5.89
CA TYR A 268 -20.42 3.22 -4.77
C TYR A 268 -19.54 3.56 -3.55
N TRP A 269 -18.25 3.76 -3.79
CA TRP A 269 -17.30 4.09 -2.71
C TRP A 269 -17.56 5.47 -2.11
N SER A 270 -17.78 6.50 -2.93
CA SER A 270 -18.04 7.86 -2.45
C SER A 270 -19.29 7.90 -1.57
N LYS A 271 -20.40 7.35 -2.07
CA LYS A 271 -21.64 7.30 -1.30
C LYS A 271 -21.48 6.54 0.02
N TRP A 272 -20.75 5.42 0.01
CA TRP A 272 -20.52 4.63 1.19
C TRP A 272 -19.70 5.36 2.26
N LEU A 273 -18.62 6.03 1.86
CA LEU A 273 -17.76 6.81 2.75
C LEU A 273 -18.51 8.05 3.29
N GLU A 274 -19.29 8.73 2.45
CA GLU A 274 -20.14 9.86 2.86
C GLU A 274 -21.19 9.45 3.89
N GLU A 275 -21.88 8.34 3.67
CA GLU A 275 -22.88 7.80 4.60
C GLU A 275 -22.28 7.39 5.95
N MET A 276 -21.03 6.93 5.97
CA MET A 276 -20.27 6.68 7.19
C MET A 276 -19.65 7.96 7.77
N GLN A 277 -19.93 9.14 7.20
CA GLN A 277 -19.47 10.46 7.66
C GLN A 277 -17.94 10.66 7.56
N VAL A 278 -17.26 9.95 6.68
CA VAL A 278 -15.86 10.24 6.38
C VAL A 278 -15.77 11.58 5.66
N LYS A 279 -15.11 12.57 6.27
CA LYS A 279 -15.08 13.96 5.76
C LYS A 279 -14.05 14.20 4.67
N ASN A 280 -12.95 13.45 4.71
CA ASN A 280 -11.85 13.57 3.75
C ASN A 280 -11.52 12.21 3.16
N PHE A 281 -11.78 12.04 1.88
CA PHE A 281 -11.39 10.82 1.18
C PHE A 281 -10.98 11.10 -0.27
N GLU A 282 -10.15 10.24 -0.79
CA GLU A 282 -9.76 10.22 -2.21
C GLU A 282 -9.83 8.79 -2.73
N ILE A 283 -10.28 8.64 -4.00
CA ILE A 283 -10.40 7.35 -4.68
C ILE A 283 -9.59 7.43 -5.97
N LYS A 284 -8.58 6.59 -6.11
CA LYS A 284 -7.63 6.65 -7.23
C LYS A 284 -7.59 5.34 -8.00
N GLN A 285 -7.54 5.48 -9.32
CA GLN A 285 -7.34 4.37 -10.23
C GLN A 285 -5.93 3.78 -10.06
N ALA A 286 -5.78 2.48 -10.39
CA ALA A 286 -4.49 1.82 -10.40
C ALA A 286 -3.56 2.44 -11.45
N ASP A 287 -2.36 2.80 -11.03
CA ASP A 287 -1.30 3.29 -11.90
C ASP A 287 0.06 2.76 -11.41
N LEU A 288 1.11 3.05 -12.16
CA LEU A 288 2.48 2.72 -11.73
C LEU A 288 2.81 3.44 -10.42
N PRO A 289 3.57 2.81 -9.52
CA PRO A 289 3.93 3.42 -8.23
C PRO A 289 4.52 4.83 -8.36
N SER A 290 5.40 5.06 -9.35
CA SER A 290 6.00 6.38 -9.62
C SER A 290 4.97 7.48 -9.91
N ASN A 291 3.83 7.14 -10.52
CA ASN A 291 2.76 8.11 -10.80
C ASN A 291 1.90 8.38 -9.57
N MET A 292 1.92 7.46 -8.61
CA MET A 292 1.13 7.54 -7.38
C MET A 292 1.89 8.15 -6.20
N GLU A 293 3.22 8.25 -6.26
CA GLU A 293 4.06 8.82 -5.20
C GLU A 293 3.55 10.20 -4.74
N LYS A 294 3.32 11.11 -5.70
CA LYS A 294 2.84 12.45 -5.38
C LYS A 294 1.45 12.45 -4.75
N VAL A 295 0.56 11.59 -5.19
CA VAL A 295 -0.80 11.45 -4.63
C VAL A 295 -0.72 10.99 -3.18
N ILE A 296 0.06 9.95 -2.91
CA ILE A 296 0.26 9.40 -1.56
C ILE A 296 0.92 10.44 -0.66
N GLN A 297 1.97 11.12 -1.16
CA GLN A 297 2.66 12.18 -0.44
C GLN A 297 1.71 13.33 -0.07
N ASP A 298 0.97 13.84 -1.03
CA ASP A 298 0.05 14.96 -0.80
C ASP A 298 -1.04 14.59 0.19
N PHE A 299 -1.56 13.35 0.13
CA PHE A 299 -2.57 12.89 1.07
C PHE A 299 -2.02 12.75 2.49
N ILE A 300 -0.86 12.09 2.67
CA ILE A 300 -0.28 11.84 4.00
C ILE A 300 0.28 13.12 4.62
N LEU A 301 0.95 13.97 3.83
CA LEU A 301 1.69 15.12 4.34
C LEU A 301 0.90 16.43 4.28
N LYS A 302 -0.38 16.41 3.84
CA LYS A 302 -1.27 17.58 3.90
C LYS A 302 -1.27 18.19 5.30
N LYS A 303 -1.19 19.51 5.35
CA LYS A 303 -1.58 20.24 6.57
C LYS A 303 -3.07 20.08 6.77
N THR A 304 -3.48 19.67 7.96
CA THR A 304 -4.91 19.66 8.33
C THR A 304 -5.45 21.08 8.21
N ARG A 305 -6.49 21.32 7.40
CA ARG A 305 -7.07 22.65 7.16
C ARG A 305 -7.66 23.33 8.40
N TYR A 306 -7.61 22.67 9.55
CA TYR A 306 -8.19 23.15 10.80
C TYR A 306 -7.40 24.26 11.52
N GLN A 307 -6.31 24.79 10.95
CA GLN A 307 -5.49 25.85 11.56
C GLN A 307 -5.54 27.19 10.84
N GLU A 308 -6.37 27.39 9.82
CA GLU A 308 -6.48 28.68 9.10
C GLU A 308 -7.66 29.57 9.55
N GLU A 309 -8.43 29.17 10.57
CA GLU A 309 -9.55 29.95 11.14
C GLU A 309 -9.32 30.36 12.61
N GLN A 310 -8.11 30.72 12.99
CA GLN A 310 -7.85 31.43 14.25
C GLN A 310 -6.98 32.68 14.06
#